data_bd1f2767f1fcf70ad2742d6b70980885
#
_entry.id   bd1f2767f1fcf70ad2742d6b70980885
#
_cell.length_a   1.000
_cell.length_b   1.000
_cell.length_c   1.000
_cell.angle_alpha   90.00
_cell.angle_beta   90.00
_cell.angle_gamma   90.00
#
_symmetry.space_group_name_H-M   'P 1'
#
loop_
_entity.id
_entity.type
_entity.pdbx_description
1 polymer ?
#
loop_
_entity_poly.entity_id
_entity_poly.type
_entity_poly.pdbx_seq_one_letter_code
_entity_poly.pdbx_strand_id
1 'polypeptide(L)'
;MIVCDEKLGVCSVVEVDLKDELELEQPTLFYIGDPMCSWCYGMSDILKDTQEYCAKNGIKFQTIVAGLRASGQVLWDKRFKGFLKHEWTNISNKTGKKFSFEILDLLNFDYDTTPACKAVLIAKILSSNNSKIVLEFFSKIQEKFYANSQDTKKLDFYKLICEDLSLDFEEFS
;
A
#
# COMPACT_ATOMS: atom_id res chain seq x y z
N MET A 1 -3.19 -8.00 22.88
CA MET A 1 -1.90 -7.31 23.09
C MET A 1 -0.97 -8.22 23.88
N ILE A 2 0.32 -8.32 23.55
CA ILE A 2 1.30 -9.06 24.37
C ILE A 2 1.95 -8.04 25.30
N VAL A 3 1.84 -8.27 26.61
CA VAL A 3 2.48 -7.45 27.65
C VAL A 3 3.54 -8.30 28.32
N CYS A 4 4.79 -7.83 28.33
CA CYS A 4 5.91 -8.51 28.95
C CYS A 4 6.29 -7.79 30.25
N ASP A 5 6.37 -8.53 31.37
CA ASP A 5 6.91 -8.03 32.63
C ASP A 5 8.43 -8.33 32.64
N GLU A 6 9.22 -7.26 32.50
CA GLU A 6 10.68 -7.36 32.47
C GLU A 6 11.29 -7.86 33.78
N LYS A 7 10.60 -7.72 34.91
CA LYS A 7 11.09 -8.17 36.25
C LYS A 7 10.85 -9.66 36.47
N LEU A 8 9.79 -10.20 35.85
CA LEU A 8 9.41 -11.62 36.01
C LEU A 8 9.82 -12.46 34.80
N GLY A 9 10.28 -11.84 33.70
CA GLY A 9 10.66 -12.54 32.47
C GLY A 9 9.51 -13.32 31.81
N VAL A 10 8.26 -12.92 32.08
CA VAL A 10 7.05 -13.60 31.57
C VAL A 10 6.28 -12.65 30.65
N CYS A 11 5.95 -13.13 29.47
CA CYS A 11 5.04 -12.43 28.57
C CYS A 11 3.65 -13.08 28.65
N SER A 12 2.62 -12.28 28.89
CA SER A 12 1.23 -12.72 28.90
C SER A 12 0.46 -12.09 27.73
N VAL A 13 -0.46 -12.87 27.15
CA VAL A 13 -1.44 -12.34 26.22
C VAL A 13 -2.56 -11.74 27.05
N VAL A 14 -2.68 -10.41 27.02
CA VAL A 14 -3.85 -9.74 27.61
C VAL A 14 -4.92 -9.75 26.53
N GLU A 15 -6.03 -10.42 26.76
CA GLU A 15 -7.24 -10.24 25.97
C GLU A 15 -7.71 -8.80 26.17
N VAL A 16 -7.48 -7.97 25.17
CA VAL A 16 -8.08 -6.64 25.11
C VAL A 16 -9.52 -6.87 24.67
N ASP A 17 -10.48 -6.48 25.47
CA ASP A 17 -11.88 -6.46 25.04
C ASP A 17 -12.00 -5.37 23.97
N LEU A 18 -11.97 -5.80 22.69
CA LEU A 18 -12.02 -4.91 21.53
C LEU A 18 -13.29 -4.08 21.45
N LYS A 19 -14.27 -4.34 22.33
CA LYS A 19 -15.52 -3.57 22.36
C LYS A 19 -15.34 -2.14 22.88
N ASP A 20 -14.40 -1.92 23.78
CA ASP A 20 -14.18 -0.59 24.37
C ASP A 20 -13.25 0.30 23.54
N GLU A 21 -12.49 -0.24 22.58
CA GLU A 21 -11.55 0.53 21.75
C GLU A 21 -12.11 0.96 20.37
N LEU A 22 -13.31 0.53 20.00
CA LEU A 22 -13.91 0.78 18.67
C LEU A 22 -15.25 1.53 18.73
N GLU A 23 -15.50 2.39 19.71
CA GLU A 23 -16.54 3.41 19.55
C GLU A 23 -16.10 4.41 18.47
N LEU A 24 -16.34 4.02 17.22
CA LEU A 24 -16.17 4.91 16.08
C LEU A 24 -17.30 5.94 16.14
N GLU A 25 -16.96 7.18 16.39
CA GLU A 25 -17.93 8.32 16.42
C GLU A 25 -18.73 8.44 15.12
N GLN A 26 -18.23 7.84 14.03
CA GLN A 26 -18.87 7.78 12.72
C GLN A 26 -18.53 6.46 12.00
N PRO A 27 -19.40 5.99 11.08
CA PRO A 27 -19.10 4.81 10.27
C PRO A 27 -17.76 4.94 9.57
N THR A 28 -16.93 3.91 9.65
CA THR A 28 -15.59 3.93 9.04
C THR A 28 -15.41 2.72 8.12
N LEU A 29 -14.99 2.97 6.89
CA LEU A 29 -14.57 1.94 5.95
C LEU A 29 -13.04 1.84 5.98
N PHE A 30 -12.53 0.65 6.29
CA PHE A 30 -11.10 0.35 6.25
C PHE A 30 -10.76 -0.38 4.95
N TYR A 31 -9.90 0.22 4.15
CA TYR A 31 -9.27 -0.45 3.02
C TYR A 31 -7.89 -0.98 3.45
N ILE A 32 -7.74 -2.30 3.45
CA ILE A 32 -6.47 -2.96 3.78
C ILE A 32 -5.85 -3.42 2.47
N GLY A 33 -4.67 -2.90 2.11
CA GLY A 33 -4.02 -3.20 0.84
C GLY A 33 -2.52 -2.97 0.87
N ASP A 34 -1.86 -3.35 -0.22
CA ASP A 34 -0.43 -3.14 -0.42
C ASP A 34 -0.20 -2.42 -1.76
N PRO A 35 0.63 -1.35 -1.80
CA PRO A 35 0.90 -0.63 -3.05
C PRO A 35 1.52 -1.52 -4.13
N MET A 36 2.18 -2.61 -3.75
CA MET A 36 2.78 -3.57 -4.69
C MET A 36 1.96 -4.87 -4.78
N CYS A 37 0.66 -4.83 -4.45
CA CYS A 37 -0.29 -5.91 -4.73
C CYS A 37 -1.01 -5.64 -6.06
N SER A 38 -0.84 -6.53 -7.03
CA SER A 38 -1.40 -6.37 -8.38
C SER A 38 -2.93 -6.36 -8.42
N TRP A 39 -3.61 -7.10 -7.56
CA TRP A 39 -5.06 -7.03 -7.42
C TRP A 39 -5.52 -5.70 -6.81
N CYS A 40 -4.76 -5.13 -5.86
CA CYS A 40 -5.02 -3.79 -5.35
C CYS A 40 -4.91 -2.74 -6.47
N TYR A 41 -3.94 -2.89 -7.38
CA TYR A 41 -3.85 -2.04 -8.58
C TYR A 41 -5.04 -2.23 -9.52
N GLY A 42 -5.44 -3.48 -9.76
CA GLY A 42 -6.61 -3.79 -10.58
C GLY A 42 -7.91 -3.14 -10.08
N MET A 43 -8.03 -2.95 -8.76
CA MET A 43 -9.21 -2.36 -8.11
C MET A 43 -9.11 -0.85 -7.88
N SER A 44 -8.02 -0.18 -8.28
CA SER A 44 -7.75 1.21 -7.89
C SER A 44 -8.85 2.20 -8.30
N ASP A 45 -9.51 2.01 -9.45
CA ASP A 45 -10.62 2.89 -9.88
C ASP A 45 -11.85 2.71 -8.98
N ILE A 46 -12.20 1.46 -8.66
CA ILE A 46 -13.32 1.15 -7.75
C ILE A 46 -13.05 1.71 -6.35
N LEU A 47 -11.81 1.66 -5.88
CA LEU A 47 -11.43 2.23 -4.58
C LEU A 47 -11.56 3.75 -4.55
N LYS A 48 -11.22 4.43 -5.65
CA LYS A 48 -11.42 5.87 -5.81
C LYS A 48 -12.90 6.23 -5.73
N ASP A 49 -13.74 5.54 -6.50
CA ASP A 49 -15.18 5.75 -6.48
C ASP A 49 -15.78 5.47 -5.09
N THR A 50 -15.28 4.42 -4.41
CA THR A 50 -15.69 4.06 -3.04
C THR A 50 -15.30 5.16 -2.05
N GLN A 51 -14.10 5.70 -2.15
CA GLN A 51 -13.64 6.80 -1.28
C GLN A 51 -14.48 8.07 -1.49
N GLU A 52 -14.81 8.39 -2.75
CA GLU A 52 -15.70 9.51 -3.06
C GLU A 52 -17.12 9.29 -2.52
N TYR A 53 -17.64 8.07 -2.63
CA TYR A 53 -18.93 7.71 -2.03
C TYR A 53 -18.92 7.89 -0.52
N CYS A 54 -17.88 7.39 0.15
CA CYS A 54 -17.71 7.56 1.60
C CYS A 54 -17.72 9.03 2.00
N ALA A 55 -16.95 9.87 1.29
CA ALA A 55 -16.88 11.30 1.56
C ALA A 55 -18.25 11.99 1.43
N LYS A 56 -19.05 11.62 0.42
CA LYS A 56 -20.40 12.18 0.19
C LYS A 56 -21.44 11.73 1.23
N ASN A 57 -21.21 10.60 1.89
CA ASN A 57 -22.17 9.98 2.82
C ASN A 57 -21.74 10.06 4.30
N GLY A 58 -20.74 10.87 4.64
CA GLY A 58 -20.27 11.02 6.02
C GLY A 58 -19.60 9.76 6.59
N ILE A 59 -19.08 8.88 5.72
CA ILE A 59 -18.35 7.69 6.10
C ILE A 59 -16.85 8.01 6.05
N LYS A 60 -16.14 7.74 7.14
CA LYS A 60 -14.68 7.88 7.16
C LYS A 60 -14.04 6.80 6.33
N PHE A 61 -13.12 7.14 5.43
CA PHE A 61 -12.35 6.18 4.65
C PHE A 61 -10.92 6.14 5.17
N GLN A 62 -10.41 4.96 5.50
CA GLN A 62 -9.04 4.79 6.00
C GLN A 62 -8.29 3.74 5.21
N THR A 63 -7.09 4.10 4.73
CA THR A 63 -6.15 3.16 4.10
C THR A 63 -5.19 2.61 5.15
N ILE A 64 -5.07 1.27 5.18
CA ILE A 64 -4.12 0.51 5.99
C ILE A 64 -3.20 -0.26 5.05
N VAL A 65 -1.89 -0.12 5.21
CA VAL A 65 -0.92 -0.87 4.40
C VAL A 65 -0.62 -2.22 5.03
N ALA A 66 -0.65 -3.28 4.22
CA ALA A 66 -0.57 -4.67 4.69
C ALA A 66 0.84 -5.27 4.70
N GLY A 67 1.79 -4.74 3.92
CA GLY A 67 3.15 -5.29 3.83
C GLY A 67 3.20 -6.71 3.28
N LEU A 68 2.54 -6.95 2.14
CA LEU A 68 2.34 -8.28 1.53
C LEU A 68 3.64 -9.09 1.38
N ARG A 69 4.76 -8.43 1.08
CA ARG A 69 6.09 -9.02 0.91
C ARG A 69 7.15 -8.17 1.63
N ALA A 70 6.85 -7.82 2.88
CA ALA A 70 7.78 -7.06 3.70
C ALA A 70 9.12 -7.81 3.84
N SER A 71 10.23 -7.09 3.68
CA SER A 71 11.61 -7.62 3.72
C SER A 71 12.00 -8.52 2.54
N GLY A 72 11.28 -8.52 1.43
CA GLY A 72 11.74 -9.02 0.14
C GLY A 72 12.17 -10.49 0.04
N GLN A 73 11.68 -11.40 0.85
CA GLN A 73 12.18 -12.77 1.01
C GLN A 73 11.87 -13.73 -0.17
N VAL A 74 11.49 -13.21 -1.33
CA VAL A 74 11.12 -14.04 -2.49
C VAL A 74 12.23 -14.09 -3.51
N LEU A 75 12.62 -15.30 -3.92
CA LEU A 75 13.61 -15.49 -4.98
C LEU A 75 13.09 -14.92 -6.31
N TRP A 76 13.89 -14.04 -6.93
CA TRP A 76 13.61 -13.45 -8.25
C TRP A 76 14.00 -14.40 -9.38
N ASP A 77 13.38 -15.58 -9.43
CA ASP A 77 13.66 -16.66 -10.38
C ASP A 77 12.62 -16.72 -11.52
N LYS A 78 12.86 -17.62 -12.47
CA LYS A 78 11.95 -17.83 -13.62
C LYS A 78 10.54 -18.24 -13.19
N ARG A 79 10.41 -19.00 -12.10
CA ARG A 79 9.12 -19.47 -11.59
C ARG A 79 8.28 -18.32 -11.06
N PHE A 80 8.91 -17.49 -10.24
CA PHE A 80 8.22 -16.32 -9.66
C PHE A 80 7.88 -15.28 -10.73
N LYS A 81 8.79 -14.98 -11.65
CA LYS A 81 8.51 -14.09 -12.79
C LYS A 81 7.38 -14.62 -13.68
N GLY A 82 7.35 -15.92 -13.95
CA GLY A 82 6.27 -16.57 -14.69
C GLY A 82 4.92 -16.46 -14.00
N PHE A 83 4.89 -16.65 -12.68
CA PHE A 83 3.71 -16.43 -11.84
C PHE A 83 3.22 -14.97 -11.93
N LEU A 84 4.11 -13.99 -11.75
CA LEU A 84 3.75 -12.59 -11.83
C LEU A 84 3.22 -12.22 -13.22
N LYS A 85 3.87 -12.69 -14.29
CA LYS A 85 3.42 -12.44 -15.67
C LYS A 85 2.02 -12.99 -15.91
N HIS A 86 1.74 -14.20 -15.44
CA HIS A 86 0.43 -14.82 -15.53
C HIS A 86 -0.64 -14.00 -14.80
N GLU A 87 -0.38 -13.67 -13.53
CA GLU A 87 -1.34 -12.91 -12.70
C GLU A 87 -1.58 -11.50 -13.26
N TRP A 88 -0.53 -10.78 -13.66
CA TRP A 88 -0.68 -9.43 -14.21
C TRP A 88 -1.46 -9.43 -15.53
N THR A 89 -1.24 -10.45 -16.38
CA THR A 89 -2.04 -10.64 -17.61
C THR A 89 -3.51 -10.89 -17.28
N ASN A 90 -3.79 -11.77 -16.30
CA ASN A 90 -5.17 -12.07 -15.87
C ASN A 90 -5.87 -10.83 -15.32
N ILE A 91 -5.18 -10.04 -14.49
CA ILE A 91 -5.73 -8.82 -13.90
C ILE A 91 -5.96 -7.77 -15.00
N SER A 92 -5.00 -7.59 -15.90
CA SER A 92 -5.16 -6.69 -17.06
C SER A 92 -6.39 -7.02 -17.87
N ASN A 93 -6.59 -8.30 -18.21
CA ASN A 93 -7.75 -8.77 -18.97
C ASN A 93 -9.08 -8.54 -18.23
N LYS A 94 -9.10 -8.65 -16.90
CA LYS A 94 -10.32 -8.48 -16.10
C LYS A 94 -10.67 -7.04 -15.80
N THR A 95 -9.67 -6.17 -15.68
CA THR A 95 -9.85 -4.81 -15.15
C THR A 95 -9.56 -3.71 -16.18
N GLY A 96 -8.92 -4.06 -17.30
CA GLY A 96 -8.45 -3.09 -18.29
C GLY A 96 -7.20 -2.30 -17.85
N LYS A 97 -6.65 -2.55 -16.67
CA LYS A 97 -5.43 -1.89 -16.20
C LYS A 97 -4.22 -2.29 -17.05
N LYS A 98 -3.39 -1.30 -17.34
CA LYS A 98 -2.16 -1.52 -18.10
C LYS A 98 -1.05 -2.03 -17.16
N PHE A 99 -0.34 -3.05 -17.63
CA PHE A 99 0.85 -3.58 -16.97
C PHE A 99 2.03 -3.52 -17.95
N SER A 100 3.15 -2.97 -17.51
CA SER A 100 4.45 -3.16 -18.15
C SER A 100 5.11 -4.40 -17.54
N PHE A 101 5.78 -5.19 -18.39
CA PHE A 101 6.47 -6.40 -17.96
C PHE A 101 8.00 -6.21 -17.90
N GLU A 102 8.50 -5.02 -18.20
CA GLU A 102 9.95 -4.73 -18.30
C GLU A 102 10.69 -5.02 -16.98
N ILE A 103 10.04 -4.80 -15.83
CA ILE A 103 10.63 -5.12 -14.53
C ILE A 103 10.92 -6.63 -14.38
N LEU A 104 10.14 -7.49 -15.08
CA LEU A 104 10.33 -8.95 -15.05
C LEU A 104 11.56 -9.38 -15.87
N ASP A 105 12.09 -8.53 -16.75
CA ASP A 105 13.28 -8.80 -17.55
C ASP A 105 14.56 -8.53 -16.76
N LEU A 106 14.50 -7.84 -15.62
CA LEU A 106 15.64 -7.60 -14.76
C LEU A 106 16.23 -8.92 -14.27
N LEU A 107 17.56 -9.03 -14.31
CA LEU A 107 18.29 -10.22 -13.79
C LEU A 107 18.06 -10.38 -12.29
N ASN A 108 18.14 -9.28 -11.55
CA ASN A 108 17.96 -9.22 -10.11
C ASN A 108 16.98 -8.10 -9.77
N PHE A 109 15.98 -8.42 -8.97
CA PHE A 109 15.05 -7.46 -8.39
C PHE A 109 14.59 -8.00 -7.04
N ASP A 110 14.68 -7.17 -6.03
CA ASP A 110 14.15 -7.49 -4.72
C ASP A 110 12.72 -6.97 -4.62
N TYR A 111 11.76 -7.88 -4.64
CA TYR A 111 10.33 -7.55 -4.56
C TYR A 111 9.93 -7.31 -3.10
N ASP A 112 10.56 -6.31 -2.48
CA ASP A 112 10.25 -5.86 -1.13
C ASP A 112 9.17 -4.76 -1.18
N THR A 113 8.06 -4.98 -0.49
CA THR A 113 6.95 -4.01 -0.42
C THR A 113 7.11 -3.00 0.72
N THR A 114 8.10 -3.19 1.60
CA THR A 114 8.36 -2.32 2.75
C THR A 114 8.58 -0.85 2.37
N PRO A 115 9.41 -0.51 1.36
CA PRO A 115 9.64 0.89 1.00
C PRO A 115 8.35 1.58 0.56
N ALA A 116 7.56 0.93 -0.30
CA ALA A 116 6.29 1.47 -0.78
C ALA A 116 5.25 1.63 0.33
N CYS A 117 5.17 0.68 1.27
CA CYS A 117 4.29 0.78 2.43
C CYS A 117 4.71 1.92 3.37
N LYS A 118 6.00 2.06 3.65
CA LYS A 118 6.53 3.17 4.45
C LYS A 118 6.22 4.51 3.80
N ALA A 119 6.39 4.63 2.50
CA ALA A 119 6.09 5.84 1.74
C ALA A 119 4.61 6.27 1.91
N VAL A 120 3.66 5.33 1.86
CA VAL A 120 2.25 5.62 2.11
C VAL A 120 2.01 6.09 3.55
N LEU A 121 2.71 5.52 4.54
CA LEU A 121 2.59 5.96 5.94
C LEU A 121 3.14 7.38 6.15
N ILE A 122 4.26 7.72 5.51
CA ILE A 122 4.81 9.07 5.53
C ILE A 122 3.83 10.06 4.88
N ALA A 123 3.31 9.74 3.70
CA ALA A 123 2.30 10.57 3.03
C ALA A 123 1.04 10.76 3.89
N LYS A 124 0.64 9.72 4.64
CA LYS A 124 -0.47 9.80 5.60
C LYS A 124 -0.18 10.81 6.72
N ILE A 125 1.02 10.83 7.26
CA ILE A 125 1.46 11.78 8.30
C ILE A 125 1.49 13.20 7.72
N LEU A 126 2.20 13.41 6.61
CA LEU A 126 2.37 14.72 5.98
C LEU A 126 1.05 15.34 5.51
N SER A 127 0.09 14.52 5.11
CA SER A 127 -1.25 14.98 4.71
C SER A 127 -2.23 15.13 5.89
N SER A 128 -1.79 15.01 7.14
CA SER A 128 -2.66 15.02 8.32
C SER A 128 -3.82 14.01 8.23
N ASN A 129 -3.52 12.79 7.76
CA ASN A 129 -4.48 11.71 7.53
C ASN A 129 -5.57 12.01 6.49
N ASN A 130 -5.31 12.91 5.52
CA ASN A 130 -6.26 13.17 4.44
C ASN A 130 -6.44 11.92 3.57
N SER A 131 -7.60 11.27 3.70
CA SER A 131 -7.88 9.97 3.06
C SER A 131 -7.78 10.01 1.53
N LYS A 132 -8.13 11.14 0.91
CA LYS A 132 -8.03 11.33 -0.53
C LYS A 132 -6.57 11.38 -0.99
N ILE A 133 -5.75 12.18 -0.31
CA ILE A 133 -4.32 12.29 -0.62
C ILE A 133 -3.62 10.94 -0.42
N VAL A 134 -3.93 10.24 0.69
CA VAL A 134 -3.33 8.93 0.99
C VAL A 134 -3.68 7.90 -0.07
N LEU A 135 -4.95 7.80 -0.49
CA LEU A 135 -5.37 6.85 -1.52
C LEU A 135 -4.78 7.22 -2.89
N GLU A 136 -4.69 8.51 -3.21
CA GLU A 136 -4.10 8.96 -4.46
C GLU A 136 -2.58 8.70 -4.50
N PHE A 137 -1.88 8.94 -3.41
CA PHE A 137 -0.47 8.60 -3.27
C PHE A 137 -0.23 7.09 -3.46
N PHE A 138 -1.05 6.27 -2.82
CA PHE A 138 -1.06 4.81 -2.97
C PHE A 138 -1.26 4.41 -4.44
N SER A 139 -2.25 4.99 -5.12
CA SER A 139 -2.56 4.70 -6.52
C SER A 139 -1.45 5.13 -7.49
N LYS A 140 -0.80 6.27 -7.24
CA LYS A 140 0.34 6.74 -8.04
C LYS A 140 1.56 5.83 -7.92
N ILE A 141 1.81 5.27 -6.72
CA ILE A 141 2.85 4.22 -6.57
C ILE A 141 2.52 3.03 -7.46
N GLN A 142 1.29 2.56 -7.42
CA GLN A 142 0.85 1.42 -8.22
C GLN A 142 1.03 1.66 -9.72
N GLU A 143 0.62 2.83 -10.22
CA GLU A 143 0.75 3.19 -11.62
C GLU A 143 2.22 3.23 -12.06
N LYS A 144 3.09 3.92 -11.31
CA LYS A 144 4.53 3.99 -11.62
C LYS A 144 5.19 2.61 -11.59
N PHE A 145 4.81 1.75 -10.66
CA PHE A 145 5.37 0.40 -10.56
C PHE A 145 4.82 -0.52 -11.64
N TYR A 146 3.50 -0.66 -11.74
CA TYR A 146 2.87 -1.64 -12.64
C TYR A 146 2.80 -1.21 -14.09
N ALA A 147 2.43 0.04 -14.37
CA ALA A 147 2.30 0.52 -15.75
C ALA A 147 3.63 1.00 -16.35
N ASN A 148 4.57 1.46 -15.51
CA ASN A 148 5.81 2.09 -15.97
C ASN A 148 7.09 1.37 -15.52
N SER A 149 6.98 0.20 -14.88
CA SER A 149 8.10 -0.64 -14.41
C SER A 149 9.18 0.10 -13.59
N GLN A 150 8.78 1.11 -12.80
CA GLN A 150 9.71 1.88 -11.99
C GLN A 150 9.95 1.20 -10.62
N ASP A 151 11.18 1.32 -10.13
CA ASP A 151 11.60 0.71 -8.87
C ASP A 151 11.21 1.58 -7.67
N THR A 152 10.34 1.06 -6.80
CA THR A 152 9.83 1.70 -5.57
C THR A 152 10.90 1.93 -4.49
N LYS A 153 12.09 1.36 -4.63
CA LYS A 153 13.18 1.54 -3.66
C LYS A 153 13.99 2.82 -3.89
N LYS A 154 13.83 3.44 -5.05
CA LYS A 154 14.53 4.69 -5.39
C LYS A 154 13.79 5.89 -4.80
N LEU A 155 14.48 6.74 -4.05
CA LEU A 155 13.87 7.93 -3.46
C LEU A 155 13.24 8.85 -4.51
N ASP A 156 13.92 9.05 -5.64
CA ASP A 156 13.42 9.86 -6.77
C ASP A 156 12.10 9.35 -7.36
N PHE A 157 11.76 8.07 -7.13
CA PHE A 157 10.47 7.50 -7.50
C PHE A 157 9.30 8.30 -6.89
N TYR A 158 9.47 8.78 -5.66
CA TYR A 158 8.41 9.45 -4.90
C TYR A 158 8.36 10.96 -5.13
N LYS A 159 9.43 11.57 -5.63
CA LYS A 159 9.54 13.03 -5.77
C LYS A 159 8.37 13.64 -6.55
N LEU A 160 8.13 13.15 -7.77
CA LEU A 160 7.00 13.62 -8.59
C LEU A 160 5.64 13.33 -7.96
N ILE A 161 5.51 12.25 -7.19
CA ILE A 161 4.26 11.95 -6.48
C ILE A 161 4.01 12.98 -5.39
N CYS A 162 5.04 13.35 -4.64
CA CYS A 162 4.96 14.39 -3.61
C CYS A 162 4.62 15.76 -4.23
N GLU A 163 5.31 16.14 -5.32
CA GLU A 163 5.05 17.38 -6.04
C GLU A 163 3.60 17.48 -6.53
N ASP A 164 3.09 16.42 -7.18
CA ASP A 164 1.72 16.35 -7.69
C ASP A 164 0.65 16.47 -6.58
N LEU A 165 0.95 15.99 -5.39
CA LEU A 165 0.03 15.99 -4.25
C LEU A 165 0.30 17.11 -3.25
N SER A 166 1.20 18.04 -3.58
CA SER A 166 1.61 19.16 -2.74
C SER A 166 2.10 18.71 -1.35
N LEU A 167 2.80 17.58 -1.31
CA LEU A 167 3.52 17.10 -0.13
C LEU A 167 4.95 17.59 -0.18
N ASP A 168 5.48 18.01 0.97
CA ASP A 168 6.88 18.44 1.07
C ASP A 168 7.81 17.25 0.90
N PHE A 169 8.63 17.26 -0.17
CA PHE A 169 9.53 16.15 -0.46
C PHE A 169 10.76 16.13 0.47
N GLU A 170 11.20 17.26 1.01
CA GLU A 170 12.29 17.32 1.96
C GLU A 170 11.89 16.68 3.31
N GLU A 171 10.65 16.92 3.75
CA GLU A 171 10.10 16.24 4.94
C GLU A 171 9.77 14.76 4.68
N PHE A 172 9.48 14.41 3.42
CA PHE A 172 9.21 13.03 3.04
C PHE A 172 10.48 12.17 3.02
N SER A 173 11.65 12.71 2.63
CA SER A 173 12.89 11.98 2.40
C SER A 173 13.66 11.68 3.68
#